data_954699991666eb626dc9564d34ae8858
#
_entry.id   954699991666eb626dc9564d34ae8858
#
_cell.length_a   1.000
_cell.length_b   1.000
_cell.length_c   1.000
_cell.angle_alpha   90.00
_cell.angle_beta   90.00
_cell.angle_gamma   90.00
#
_symmetry.space_group_name_H-M   'P 1'
#
loop_
_entity.id
_entity.type
_entity.pdbx_description
1 polymer ?
#
loop_
_entity_poly.entity_id
_entity_poly.type
_entity_poly.pdbx_seq_one_letter_code
_entity_poly.pdbx_strand_id
1 'polypeptide(L)'
;ADYRTDEVNKLKGEPSAKKIIIVHSESYRTSFSYSALSHTYAMQMYNSSKKATENTVDELTGAQLTFENVVVCFADMDAYAGDSHDVQEVRYIQGGKAYLFTRGGVQVGRWEKTYPTNPLKLYTKSGEEMTLNRGKTYFALVDEDERSNFSYQ
;
A
#
# COMPACT_ATOMS: atom_id res chain seq x y z
N ALA A 1 2.17 15.26 -9.20
CA ALA A 1 1.45 14.66 -10.32
C ALA A 1 0.20 13.94 -9.81
N ASP A 2 -0.88 14.09 -10.53
CA ASP A 2 -2.10 13.36 -10.22
C ASP A 2 -2.05 12.01 -10.94
N TYR A 3 -1.97 10.94 -10.17
CA TYR A 3 -1.93 9.58 -10.71
C TYR A 3 -3.31 9.05 -11.11
N ARG A 4 -4.37 9.77 -10.76
CA ARG A 4 -5.74 9.35 -11.01
C ARG A 4 -6.17 9.84 -12.37
N THR A 5 -6.90 9.01 -13.08
CA THR A 5 -7.48 9.35 -14.38
C THR A 5 -8.98 9.13 -14.35
N ASP A 6 -9.68 9.66 -15.35
CA ASP A 6 -11.09 9.36 -15.53
C ASP A 6 -11.31 7.95 -16.08
N GLU A 7 -10.27 7.38 -16.68
CA GLU A 7 -10.33 6.00 -17.15
C GLU A 7 -10.11 5.04 -15.98
N VAL A 8 -10.95 4.02 -15.91
CA VAL A 8 -10.87 3.02 -14.86
C VAL A 8 -9.73 2.05 -15.12
N ASN A 9 -8.80 1.98 -14.18
CA ASN A 9 -7.76 0.95 -14.20
C ASN A 9 -8.35 -0.35 -13.66
N LYS A 10 -8.65 -1.28 -14.54
CA LYS A 10 -9.23 -2.57 -14.18
C LYS A 10 -8.20 -3.67 -13.99
N LEU A 11 -6.93 -3.35 -14.15
CA LEU A 11 -5.80 -4.31 -14.08
C LEU A 11 -6.08 -5.57 -14.91
N LYS A 12 -6.51 -5.40 -16.15
CA LYS A 12 -6.79 -6.51 -17.05
C LYS A 12 -5.55 -7.40 -17.22
N GLY A 13 -5.74 -8.70 -17.07
CA GLY A 13 -4.64 -9.65 -17.18
C GLY A 13 -3.79 -9.80 -15.94
N GLU A 14 -4.03 -9.00 -14.92
CA GLU A 14 -3.32 -9.12 -13.65
C GLU A 14 -3.99 -10.15 -12.72
N PRO A 15 -3.23 -10.78 -11.81
CA PRO A 15 -3.82 -11.72 -10.86
C PRO A 15 -4.90 -11.08 -9.99
N SER A 16 -5.89 -11.88 -9.64
CA SER A 16 -6.93 -11.47 -8.70
C SER A 16 -6.35 -11.38 -7.29
N ALA A 17 -6.75 -10.34 -6.55
CA ALA A 17 -6.36 -10.16 -5.16
C ALA A 17 -7.52 -9.54 -4.40
N LYS A 18 -8.27 -10.37 -3.69
CA LYS A 18 -9.48 -9.96 -2.96
C LYS A 18 -9.26 -9.82 -1.47
N LYS A 19 -8.18 -10.38 -0.96
CA LYS A 19 -7.80 -10.23 0.43
C LYS A 19 -6.33 -9.88 0.53
N ILE A 20 -6.03 -8.88 1.36
CA ILE A 20 -4.67 -8.36 1.54
C ILE A 20 -4.37 -8.36 3.04
N ILE A 21 -3.19 -8.87 3.42
CA ILE A 21 -2.72 -8.84 4.79
C ILE A 21 -1.36 -8.15 4.81
N ILE A 22 -1.28 -7.04 5.53
CA ILE A 22 -0.07 -6.24 5.68
C ILE A 22 0.40 -6.35 7.13
N VAL A 23 1.64 -6.78 7.33
CA VAL A 23 2.24 -6.90 8.66
C VAL A 23 3.35 -5.87 8.80
N HIS A 24 3.17 -4.91 9.70
CA HIS A 24 4.21 -3.94 10.06
C HIS A 24 5.06 -4.45 11.22
N SER A 25 4.42 -5.14 12.15
CA SER A 25 5.05 -5.77 13.29
C SER A 25 4.13 -6.87 13.81
N GLU A 26 4.57 -7.59 14.83
CA GLU A 26 3.76 -8.66 15.43
C GLU A 26 2.38 -8.15 15.92
N SER A 27 2.35 -6.93 16.47
CA SER A 27 1.11 -6.36 17.00
C SER A 27 0.43 -5.38 16.06
N TYR A 28 1.08 -4.96 14.97
CA TYR A 28 0.54 -4.00 14.03
C TYR A 28 0.33 -4.66 12.68
N ARG A 29 -0.88 -5.11 12.45
CA ARG A 29 -1.30 -5.78 11.22
C ARG A 29 -2.58 -5.17 10.70
N THR A 30 -2.64 -4.96 9.38
CA THR A 30 -3.79 -4.40 8.69
C THR A 30 -4.24 -5.37 7.61
N SER A 31 -5.52 -5.57 7.46
CA SER A 31 -6.06 -6.40 6.38
C SER A 31 -7.17 -5.69 5.63
N PHE A 32 -7.36 -6.11 4.40
CA PHE A 32 -8.37 -5.54 3.49
C PHE A 32 -9.12 -6.65 2.81
N SER A 33 -10.42 -6.46 2.66
CA SER A 33 -11.28 -7.36 1.89
C SER A 33 -11.97 -6.58 0.79
N TYR A 34 -11.89 -7.07 -0.44
CA TYR A 34 -12.44 -6.40 -1.60
C TYR A 34 -13.92 -6.76 -1.79
N SER A 35 -14.73 -5.73 -2.06
CA SER A 35 -16.12 -5.89 -2.48
C SER A 35 -16.27 -5.49 -3.95
N ALA A 36 -16.66 -6.44 -4.79
CA ALA A 36 -16.90 -6.15 -6.20
C ALA A 36 -18.15 -5.28 -6.41
N LEU A 37 -19.07 -5.29 -5.45
CA LEU A 37 -20.28 -4.49 -5.53
C LEU A 37 -19.97 -2.99 -5.39
N SER A 38 -19.12 -2.63 -4.43
CA SER A 38 -18.76 -1.23 -4.18
C SER A 38 -17.42 -0.81 -4.81
N HIS A 39 -16.66 -1.75 -5.34
CA HIS A 39 -15.30 -1.55 -5.85
C HIS A 39 -14.34 -0.99 -4.80
N THR A 40 -14.52 -1.40 -3.54
CA THR A 40 -13.71 -0.91 -2.43
C THR A 40 -13.11 -2.04 -1.60
N TYR A 41 -12.02 -1.68 -0.92
CA TYR A 41 -11.35 -2.54 0.06
C TYR A 41 -11.73 -2.07 1.45
N ALA A 42 -12.37 -2.95 2.22
CA ALA A 42 -12.77 -2.66 3.59
C ALA A 42 -11.62 -2.98 4.55
N MET A 43 -11.30 -2.04 5.41
CA MET A 43 -10.14 -2.11 6.29
C MET A 43 -10.45 -2.75 7.62
N GLN A 44 -9.55 -3.62 8.07
CA GLN A 44 -9.56 -4.23 9.40
C GLN A 44 -8.18 -4.11 10.02
N MET A 45 -8.12 -4.00 11.33
CA MET A 45 -6.87 -3.95 12.07
C MET A 45 -6.85 -5.01 13.17
N TYR A 46 -5.67 -5.58 13.40
CA TYR A 46 -5.46 -6.52 14.49
C TYR A 46 -5.41 -5.77 15.83
N ASN A 47 -6.19 -6.24 16.78
CA ASN A 47 -6.17 -5.75 18.15
C ASN A 47 -5.43 -6.76 19.02
N SER A 48 -4.20 -6.42 19.43
CA SER A 48 -3.34 -7.32 20.19
C SER A 48 -3.87 -7.61 21.59
N SER A 49 -4.61 -6.69 22.20
CA SER A 49 -5.21 -6.89 23.52
C SER A 49 -6.32 -7.93 23.49
N LYS A 50 -7.11 -7.94 22.43
CA LYS A 50 -8.19 -8.91 22.23
C LYS A 50 -7.75 -10.13 21.42
N LYS A 51 -6.56 -10.11 20.84
CA LYS A 51 -6.04 -11.14 19.92
C LYS A 51 -7.02 -11.45 18.79
N ALA A 52 -7.61 -10.40 18.24
CA ALA A 52 -8.62 -10.51 17.19
C ALA A 52 -8.49 -9.37 16.17
N THR A 53 -8.94 -9.63 14.96
CA THR A 53 -9.02 -8.61 13.90
C THR A 53 -10.39 -7.95 13.96
N GLU A 54 -10.41 -6.63 13.96
CA GLU A 54 -11.63 -5.84 14.07
C GLU A 54 -11.76 -4.89 12.89
N ASN A 55 -13.00 -4.56 12.53
CA ASN A 55 -13.27 -3.55 11.51
C ASN A 55 -12.73 -2.18 11.96
N THR A 56 -12.03 -1.50 11.05
CA THR A 56 -11.60 -0.13 11.28
C THR A 56 -12.75 0.80 10.89
N VAL A 57 -13.18 1.64 11.81
CA VAL A 57 -14.35 2.50 11.58
C VAL A 57 -13.97 3.97 11.69
N ASP A 58 -14.73 4.80 11.00
CA ASP A 58 -14.69 6.23 11.15
C ASP A 58 -15.36 6.58 12.49
N GLU A 59 -14.65 7.27 13.36
CA GLU A 59 -15.16 7.63 14.68
C GLU A 59 -16.38 8.55 14.64
N LEU A 60 -16.51 9.37 13.60
CA LEU A 60 -17.61 10.30 13.45
C LEU A 60 -18.89 9.63 12.96
N THR A 61 -18.78 8.69 12.06
CA THR A 61 -19.93 8.06 11.41
C THR A 61 -20.20 6.63 11.86
N GLY A 62 -19.22 5.97 12.45
CA GLY A 62 -19.27 4.55 12.79
C GLY A 62 -19.19 3.61 11.59
N ALA A 63 -19.05 4.15 10.37
CA ALA A 63 -18.94 3.33 9.17
C ALA A 63 -17.54 2.76 9.04
N GLN A 64 -17.44 1.53 8.53
CA GLN A 64 -16.16 0.89 8.25
C GLN A 64 -15.39 1.69 7.20
N LEU A 65 -14.09 1.88 7.41
CA LEU A 65 -13.24 2.56 6.44
C LEU A 65 -13.06 1.70 5.20
N THR A 66 -13.23 2.32 4.04
CA THR A 66 -13.06 1.67 2.74
C THR A 66 -12.21 2.53 1.82
N PHE A 67 -11.51 1.87 0.89
CA PHE A 67 -10.60 2.54 -0.05
C PHE A 67 -10.76 1.92 -1.43
N GLU A 68 -10.73 2.75 -2.46
CA GLU A 68 -10.75 2.28 -3.84
C GLU A 68 -9.42 1.67 -4.25
N ASN A 69 -8.32 2.13 -3.66
CA ASN A 69 -6.97 1.64 -3.94
C ASN A 69 -6.24 1.33 -2.64
N VAL A 70 -5.41 0.29 -2.68
CA VAL A 70 -4.46 -0.01 -1.61
C VAL A 70 -3.07 -0.10 -2.24
N VAL A 71 -2.13 0.68 -1.73
CA VAL A 71 -0.75 0.68 -2.20
C VAL A 71 0.15 0.23 -1.06
N VAL A 72 0.98 -0.77 -1.32
CA VAL A 72 1.94 -1.30 -0.35
C VAL A 72 3.34 -1.14 -0.91
N CYS A 73 4.17 -0.37 -0.23
CA CYS A 73 5.56 -0.10 -0.62
C CYS A 73 6.49 -0.67 0.42
N PHE A 74 7.51 -1.38 -0.02
CA PHE A 74 8.53 -1.96 0.85
C PHE A 74 9.80 -1.13 0.80
N ALA A 75 10.35 -0.83 1.98
CA ALA A 75 11.55 -0.04 2.11
C ALA A 75 12.51 -0.70 3.10
N ASP A 76 13.80 -0.53 2.87
CA ASP A 76 14.83 -0.96 3.81
C ASP A 76 14.91 0.06 4.95
N MET A 77 14.14 -0.17 6.00
CA MET A 77 14.06 0.73 7.16
C MET A 77 15.36 0.78 7.93
N ASP A 78 16.09 -0.33 8.00
CA ASP A 78 17.39 -0.39 8.70
C ASP A 78 18.41 0.51 8.02
N ALA A 79 18.42 0.54 6.70
CA ALA A 79 19.31 1.40 5.95
C ALA A 79 19.03 2.88 6.18
N TYR A 80 17.79 3.25 6.47
CA TYR A 80 17.39 4.64 6.70
C TYR A 80 17.48 5.05 8.16
N ALA A 81 17.44 4.11 9.09
CA ALA A 81 17.48 4.37 10.54
C ALA A 81 18.89 4.36 11.12
N GLY A 82 19.85 3.75 10.44
CA GLY A 82 21.19 3.47 10.99
C GLY A 82 22.04 4.70 11.23
N ASP A 83 21.97 5.72 10.38
CA ASP A 83 22.74 6.95 10.52
C ASP A 83 22.01 8.10 9.84
N SER A 84 21.41 8.96 10.66
CA SER A 84 20.67 10.12 10.15
C SER A 84 21.56 11.11 9.39
N HIS A 85 22.84 11.09 9.64
CA HIS A 85 23.80 11.96 8.99
C HIS A 85 24.05 11.52 7.54
N ASP A 86 24.33 10.24 7.36
CA ASP A 86 24.58 9.68 6.03
C ASP A 86 23.31 9.54 5.20
N VAL A 87 22.17 9.33 5.82
CA VAL A 87 20.89 9.20 5.13
C VAL A 87 20.59 10.41 4.26
N GLN A 88 20.88 11.61 4.72
CA GLN A 88 20.63 12.84 3.96
C GLN A 88 21.55 13.00 2.76
N GLU A 89 22.77 12.52 2.84
CA GLU A 89 23.76 12.68 1.78
C GLU A 89 23.68 11.58 0.73
N VAL A 90 23.39 10.36 1.16
CA VAL A 90 23.49 9.17 0.29
C VAL A 90 22.15 8.75 -0.28
N ARG A 91 21.04 9.19 0.30
CA ARG A 91 19.69 8.68 -0.02
C ARG A 91 18.80 9.68 -0.71
N TYR A 92 19.34 10.36 -1.72
CA TYR A 92 18.52 11.20 -2.57
C TYR A 92 17.53 10.39 -3.41
N ILE A 93 17.88 9.13 -3.69
CA ILE A 93 16.99 8.22 -4.39
C ILE A 93 16.65 7.09 -3.43
N GLN A 94 15.38 7.01 -3.06
CA GLN A 94 14.83 5.92 -2.27
C GLN A 94 13.88 5.15 -3.16
N GLY A 95 13.82 3.85 -2.97
CA GLY A 95 12.95 3.02 -3.76
C GLY A 95 12.83 1.63 -3.19
N GLY A 96 11.96 0.84 -3.79
CA GLY A 96 11.71 -0.52 -3.41
C GLY A 96 10.54 -1.11 -4.17
N LYS A 97 10.14 -2.29 -3.78
CA LYS A 97 9.03 -2.99 -4.40
C LYS A 97 7.70 -2.35 -4.01
N ALA A 98 6.77 -2.29 -4.94
CA ALA A 98 5.45 -1.72 -4.71
C ALA A 98 4.36 -2.63 -5.28
N TYR A 99 3.24 -2.65 -4.59
CA TYR A 99 2.04 -3.39 -5.00
C TYR A 99 0.87 -2.41 -5.03
N LEU A 100 0.19 -2.36 -6.16
CA LEU A 100 -1.06 -1.60 -6.29
C LEU A 100 -2.22 -2.58 -6.36
N PHE A 101 -3.15 -2.44 -5.44
CA PHE A 101 -4.42 -3.18 -5.45
C PHE A 101 -5.53 -2.22 -5.82
N THR A 102 -6.24 -2.53 -6.87
CA THR A 102 -7.40 -1.77 -7.32
C THR A 102 -8.32 -2.67 -8.12
N ARG A 103 -9.61 -2.47 -7.98
CA ARG A 103 -10.63 -3.24 -8.71
C ARG A 103 -10.49 -4.76 -8.59
N GLY A 104 -9.98 -5.23 -7.45
CA GLY A 104 -9.83 -6.67 -7.17
C GLY A 104 -8.61 -7.32 -7.80
N GLY A 105 -7.75 -6.55 -8.46
CA GLY A 105 -6.51 -7.05 -9.05
C GLY A 105 -5.27 -6.52 -8.33
N VAL A 106 -4.11 -7.02 -8.69
CA VAL A 106 -2.83 -6.55 -8.16
C VAL A 106 -1.86 -6.27 -9.30
N GLN A 107 -1.18 -5.13 -9.22
CA GLN A 107 -0.09 -4.79 -10.13
C GLN A 107 1.17 -4.64 -9.30
N VAL A 108 2.22 -5.38 -9.67
CA VAL A 108 3.51 -5.37 -8.99
C VAL A 108 4.47 -4.50 -9.77
N GLY A 109 5.19 -3.65 -9.06
CA GLY A 109 6.18 -2.77 -9.67
C GLY A 109 7.13 -2.24 -8.62
N ARG A 110 7.45 -0.97 -8.73
CA ARG A 110 8.36 -0.32 -7.81
C ARG A 110 7.91 1.10 -7.48
N TRP A 111 8.38 1.59 -6.35
CA TRP A 111 8.23 2.99 -5.99
C TRP A 111 9.60 3.67 -6.00
N GLU A 112 9.58 4.96 -6.26
CA GLU A 112 10.78 5.80 -6.20
C GLU A 112 10.44 7.13 -5.56
N LYS A 113 11.37 7.65 -4.79
CA LYS A 113 11.32 9.00 -4.25
C LYS A 113 12.69 9.62 -4.40
N THR A 114 12.80 10.62 -5.25
CA THR A 114 14.03 11.36 -5.50
C THR A 114 13.99 12.64 -4.68
N TYR A 115 14.91 12.87 -3.82
CA TYR A 115 14.95 13.99 -2.87
C TYR A 115 13.81 13.97 -1.84
N PRO A 116 14.07 14.46 -0.62
CA PRO A 116 13.04 14.45 0.44
C PRO A 116 11.77 15.23 0.12
N THR A 117 11.87 16.24 -0.74
CA THR A 117 10.76 17.12 -1.10
C THR A 117 9.93 16.66 -2.29
N ASN A 118 10.45 15.70 -3.07
CA ASN A 118 9.72 15.21 -4.23
C ASN A 118 8.66 14.17 -3.82
N PRO A 119 7.52 14.12 -4.52
CA PRO A 119 6.52 13.11 -4.22
C PRO A 119 7.03 11.71 -4.55
N LEU A 120 6.57 10.74 -3.80
CA LEU A 120 6.78 9.34 -4.12
C LEU A 120 6.03 8.98 -5.39
N LYS A 121 6.68 8.24 -6.28
CA LYS A 121 6.10 7.79 -7.56
C LYS A 121 6.08 6.28 -7.64
N LEU A 122 5.06 5.76 -8.33
CA LEU A 122 4.85 4.34 -8.53
C LEU A 122 5.01 3.99 -10.01
N TYR A 123 5.79 2.93 -10.28
CA TYR A 123 6.07 2.48 -11.64
C TYR A 123 5.76 1.00 -11.80
N THR A 124 5.25 0.65 -12.97
CA THR A 124 5.10 -0.74 -13.38
C THR A 124 6.47 -1.39 -13.62
N LYS A 125 6.50 -2.70 -13.80
CA LYS A 125 7.74 -3.40 -14.14
C LYS A 125 8.38 -2.91 -15.45
N SER A 126 7.57 -2.41 -16.38
CA SER A 126 8.06 -1.84 -17.64
C SER A 126 8.51 -0.39 -17.52
N GLY A 127 8.32 0.25 -16.37
CA GLY A 127 8.79 1.62 -16.13
C GLY A 127 7.76 2.70 -16.37
N GLU A 128 6.52 2.35 -16.65
CA GLU A 128 5.41 3.30 -16.78
C GLU A 128 4.84 3.66 -15.43
N GLU A 129 4.35 4.88 -15.25
CA GLU A 129 3.68 5.23 -14.01
C GLU A 129 2.40 4.42 -13.83
N MET A 130 2.17 3.95 -12.59
CA MET A 130 0.93 3.25 -12.25
C MET A 130 -0.24 4.23 -12.20
N THR A 131 -1.41 3.76 -12.60
CA THR A 131 -2.64 4.55 -12.60
C THR A 131 -3.52 4.14 -11.43
N LEU A 132 -3.83 5.08 -10.55
CA LEU A 132 -4.76 4.88 -9.45
C LEU A 132 -6.17 5.26 -9.91
N ASN A 133 -7.16 4.52 -9.43
CA ASN A 133 -8.56 4.89 -9.65
C ASN A 133 -8.96 6.05 -8.73
N ARG A 134 -9.96 6.80 -9.14
CA ARG A 134 -10.50 7.88 -8.31
C ARG A 134 -11.05 7.34 -7.00
N GLY A 135 -10.95 8.14 -5.96
CA GLY A 135 -11.41 7.82 -4.63
C GLY A 135 -10.27 7.87 -3.62
N LYS A 136 -10.43 7.15 -2.53
CA LYS A 136 -9.44 7.11 -1.47
C LYS A 136 -8.39 6.04 -1.73
N THR A 137 -7.15 6.36 -1.41
CA THR A 137 -6.03 5.41 -1.47
C THR A 137 -5.46 5.23 -0.07
N TYR A 138 -5.38 3.97 0.36
CA TYR A 138 -4.60 3.62 1.54
C TYR A 138 -3.16 3.37 1.10
N PHE A 139 -2.23 4.04 1.76
CA PHE A 139 -0.82 3.96 1.42
C PHE A 139 -0.03 3.41 2.61
N ALA A 140 0.61 2.27 2.44
CA ALA A 140 1.44 1.64 3.47
C ALA A 140 2.91 1.62 3.05
N LEU A 141 3.77 2.13 3.93
CA LEU A 141 5.21 1.96 3.80
C LEU A 141 5.63 0.91 4.83
N VAL A 142 6.15 -0.20 4.37
CA VAL A 142 6.41 -1.39 5.19
C VAL A 142 7.88 -1.75 5.15
N ASP A 143 8.42 -2.18 6.29
CA ASP A 143 9.80 -2.66 6.35
C ASP A 143 9.96 -3.87 5.43
N GLU A 144 11.02 -3.85 4.61
CA GLU A 144 11.37 -4.97 3.71
C GLU A 144 11.51 -6.28 4.48
N ASP A 145 11.94 -6.23 5.74
CA ASP A 145 12.08 -7.41 6.58
C ASP A 145 10.72 -8.09 6.87
N GLU A 146 9.63 -7.37 6.74
CA GLU A 146 8.29 -7.90 6.93
C GLU A 146 7.65 -8.42 5.63
N ARG A 147 8.35 -8.37 4.50
CA ARG A 147 7.77 -8.77 3.21
C ARG A 147 7.33 -10.23 3.18
N SER A 148 8.04 -11.11 3.88
CA SER A 148 7.66 -12.53 3.95
C SER A 148 6.33 -12.77 4.67
N ASN A 149 5.87 -11.81 5.48
CA ASN A 149 4.61 -11.88 6.22
C ASN A 149 3.46 -11.19 5.48
N PHE A 150 3.77 -10.46 4.41
CA PHE A 150 2.78 -9.86 3.53
C PHE A 150 2.19 -10.92 2.62
N SER A 151 0.87 -10.90 2.48
CA SER A 151 0.19 -11.86 1.61
C SER A 151 -1.06 -11.25 0.98
N TYR A 152 -1.45 -11.83 -0.14
CA TYR A 152 -2.72 -11.51 -0.79
C TYR A 152 -3.22 -12.72 -1.57
N GLN A 153 -4.55 -12.78 -1.73
CA GLN A 153 -5.18 -13.85 -2.49
C GLN A 153 -6.50 -13.42 -3.12
#